data_4c7d158b658aa862ebc377bb6a767d5d
#
_entry.id   4c7d158b658aa862ebc377bb6a767d5d
#
_cell.length_a   1.000
_cell.length_b   1.000
_cell.length_c   1.000
_cell.angle_alpha   90.00
_cell.angle_beta   90.00
_cell.angle_gamma   90.00
#
_symmetry.space_group_name_H-M   'P 1'
#
loop_
_entity.id
_entity.type
_entity.pdbx_description
1 polymer ?
#
loop_
_entity_poly.entity_id
_entity_poly.type
_entity_poly.pdbx_seq_one_letter_code
_entity_poly.pdbx_strand_id
1 'polypeptide(L)'
;TDHAKKLEIEILEDEAKGITKTEKYFQVELKSGSCLEAKTVIYAAGASHRRLMIPGSKKLEGNGISYCVSCDGAFYQGKDAAVIGGGNTALDDALLLSEICRKVFLIHRRESFRGAYGTLKLLEKKKNVEIIRSTEVKKLEKRGREIQLFLDSGRELTVHGIFAAIGMQPRTEILKGLVNLDKNGYIQTEEEGLTSAEGFYGAGDVRAGKLRQVITAAADGAAAATAAARYILEHYQ
;
A
#
# COMPACT_ATOMS: atom_id res chain seq x y z
N THR A 1 -8.79 -2.05 -18.40
CA THR A 1 -10.25 -2.12 -18.71
C THR A 1 -10.51 -2.36 -20.19
N ASP A 2 -9.87 -1.64 -21.13
CA ASP A 2 -10.15 -1.79 -22.57
C ASP A 2 -9.76 -3.18 -23.11
N HIS A 3 -8.67 -3.77 -22.60
CA HIS A 3 -8.29 -5.12 -22.97
C HIS A 3 -9.32 -6.17 -22.50
N ALA A 4 -9.80 -6.07 -21.26
CA ALA A 4 -10.85 -6.95 -20.74
C ALA A 4 -12.16 -6.81 -21.52
N LYS A 5 -12.56 -5.59 -21.88
CA LYS A 5 -13.74 -5.33 -22.72
C LYS A 5 -13.63 -5.97 -24.11
N LYS A 6 -12.44 -5.94 -24.73
CA LYS A 6 -12.19 -6.60 -26.03
C LYS A 6 -12.31 -8.12 -25.97
N LEU A 7 -12.13 -8.71 -24.79
CA LEU A 7 -12.27 -10.14 -24.53
C LEU A 7 -13.68 -10.50 -24.03
N GLU A 8 -14.63 -9.57 -24.11
CA GLU A 8 -16.03 -9.76 -23.70
C GLU A 8 -16.18 -10.21 -22.24
N ILE A 9 -15.20 -9.86 -21.38
CA ILE A 9 -15.27 -10.16 -19.96
C ILE A 9 -16.30 -9.23 -19.31
N GLU A 10 -17.27 -9.80 -18.62
CA GLU A 10 -18.28 -9.05 -17.88
C GLU A 10 -17.62 -8.28 -16.72
N ILE A 11 -17.87 -6.98 -16.66
CA ILE A 11 -17.39 -6.09 -15.60
C ILE A 11 -18.58 -5.46 -14.91
N LEU A 12 -18.80 -5.81 -13.65
CA LEU A 12 -19.85 -5.19 -12.82
C LEU A 12 -19.24 -4.02 -12.04
N GLU A 13 -19.82 -2.84 -12.20
CA GLU A 13 -19.44 -1.64 -11.43
C GLU A 13 -20.21 -1.61 -10.11
N ASP A 14 -19.79 -2.44 -9.13
CA ASP A 14 -20.41 -2.53 -7.81
C ASP A 14 -19.35 -2.84 -6.73
N GLU A 15 -19.76 -2.79 -5.49
CA GLU A 15 -18.91 -3.02 -4.32
C GLU A 15 -19.32 -4.31 -3.62
N ALA A 16 -18.39 -5.25 -3.43
CA ALA A 16 -18.62 -6.44 -2.63
C ALA A 16 -18.71 -6.05 -1.14
N LYS A 17 -19.80 -6.43 -0.49
CA LYS A 17 -20.14 -6.13 0.89
C LYS A 17 -19.85 -7.30 1.83
N GLY A 18 -19.93 -8.52 1.33
CA GLY A 18 -19.67 -9.74 2.07
C GLY A 18 -19.37 -10.90 1.13
N ILE A 19 -18.63 -11.89 1.63
CA ILE A 19 -18.35 -13.13 0.91
C ILE A 19 -18.53 -14.28 1.91
N THR A 20 -19.35 -15.25 1.56
CA THR A 20 -19.55 -16.48 2.33
C THR A 20 -19.25 -17.70 1.49
N LYS A 21 -18.73 -18.76 2.10
CA LYS A 21 -18.52 -20.07 1.45
C LYS A 21 -19.65 -21.01 1.84
N THR A 22 -20.33 -21.56 0.85
CA THR A 22 -21.26 -22.70 1.01
C THR A 22 -20.49 -24.00 0.77
N GLU A 23 -21.18 -25.14 0.79
CA GLU A 23 -20.54 -26.43 0.48
C GLU A 23 -19.96 -26.49 -0.94
N LYS A 24 -20.60 -25.83 -1.92
CA LYS A 24 -20.22 -25.92 -3.35
C LYS A 24 -19.80 -24.62 -3.99
N TYR A 25 -20.23 -23.49 -3.46
CA TYR A 25 -20.06 -22.19 -4.10
C TYR A 25 -19.67 -21.12 -3.08
N PHE A 26 -19.15 -20.01 -3.60
CA PHE A 26 -19.04 -18.75 -2.87
C PHE A 26 -20.24 -17.86 -3.21
N GLN A 27 -20.82 -17.21 -2.22
CA GLN A 27 -21.83 -16.18 -2.38
C GLN A 27 -21.19 -14.83 -2.10
N VAL A 28 -21.27 -13.93 -3.07
CA VAL A 28 -20.73 -12.57 -2.99
C VAL A 28 -21.90 -11.60 -2.96
N GLU A 29 -22.13 -10.99 -1.80
CA GLU A 29 -23.15 -9.95 -1.63
C GLU A 29 -22.62 -8.61 -2.14
N LEU A 30 -23.39 -7.94 -2.99
CA LEU A 30 -23.09 -6.64 -3.55
C LEU A 30 -23.82 -5.52 -2.80
N LYS A 31 -23.29 -4.31 -2.89
CA LYS A 31 -23.89 -3.13 -2.27
C LYS A 31 -25.24 -2.76 -2.88
N SER A 32 -25.45 -3.06 -4.13
CA SER A 32 -26.77 -2.94 -4.82
C SER A 32 -27.85 -3.84 -4.23
N GLY A 33 -27.49 -4.84 -3.44
CA GLY A 33 -28.40 -5.85 -2.89
C GLY A 33 -28.45 -7.14 -3.72
N SER A 34 -27.74 -7.21 -4.85
CA SER A 34 -27.60 -8.44 -5.64
C SER A 34 -26.63 -9.41 -4.97
N CYS A 35 -26.79 -10.70 -5.25
CA CYS A 35 -25.88 -11.76 -4.81
C CYS A 35 -25.39 -12.54 -6.03
N LEU A 36 -24.08 -12.77 -6.10
CA LEU A 36 -23.44 -13.55 -7.14
C LEU A 36 -23.00 -14.90 -6.56
N GLU A 37 -23.16 -15.96 -7.34
CA GLU A 37 -22.61 -17.27 -7.02
C GLU A 37 -21.40 -17.57 -7.90
N ALA A 38 -20.33 -18.08 -7.29
CA ALA A 38 -19.10 -18.41 -7.99
C ALA A 38 -18.48 -19.71 -7.47
N LYS A 39 -17.96 -20.52 -8.38
CA LYS A 39 -17.21 -21.76 -8.04
C LYS A 39 -15.85 -21.43 -7.40
N THR A 40 -15.24 -20.35 -7.83
CA THR A 40 -13.97 -19.82 -7.29
C THR A 40 -14.04 -18.32 -7.15
N VAL A 41 -13.22 -17.75 -6.27
CA VAL A 41 -13.07 -16.29 -6.10
C VAL A 41 -11.60 -15.93 -6.13
N ILE A 42 -11.25 -14.90 -6.91
CA ILE A 42 -9.95 -14.25 -6.87
C ILE A 42 -10.13 -12.87 -6.23
N TYR A 43 -9.62 -12.71 -5.03
CA TYR A 43 -9.73 -11.46 -4.28
C TYR A 43 -8.51 -10.56 -4.55
N ALA A 44 -8.73 -9.48 -5.28
CA ALA A 44 -7.70 -8.54 -5.72
C ALA A 44 -8.03 -7.09 -5.32
N ALA A 45 -8.66 -6.88 -4.15
CA ALA A 45 -9.12 -5.55 -3.70
C ALA A 45 -7.99 -4.59 -3.31
N GLY A 46 -6.73 -5.07 -3.29
CA GLY A 46 -5.55 -4.26 -3.04
C GLY A 46 -5.42 -3.79 -1.60
N ALA A 47 -4.56 -2.79 -1.42
CA ALA A 47 -4.34 -2.10 -0.16
C ALA A 47 -4.26 -0.60 -0.39
N SER A 48 -4.65 0.19 0.60
CA SER A 48 -4.57 1.64 0.55
C SER A 48 -3.51 2.16 1.53
N HIS A 49 -2.80 3.21 1.15
CA HIS A 49 -1.92 3.91 2.09
C HIS A 49 -2.75 4.56 3.19
N ARG A 50 -2.26 4.49 4.41
CA ARG A 50 -2.80 5.31 5.49
C ARG A 50 -2.55 6.76 5.15
N ARG A 51 -3.61 7.55 5.12
CA ARG A 51 -3.50 8.97 4.80
C ARG A 51 -2.86 9.75 5.93
N LEU A 52 -2.08 10.74 5.54
CA LEU A 52 -1.48 11.68 6.48
C LEU A 52 -2.56 12.66 6.96
N MET A 53 -3.11 12.42 8.17
CA MET A 53 -4.20 13.22 8.74
C MET A 53 -3.66 14.44 9.48
N ILE A 54 -3.01 15.34 8.74
CA ILE A 54 -2.42 16.58 9.27
C ILE A 54 -3.13 17.77 8.59
N PRO A 55 -3.44 18.85 9.32
CA PRO A 55 -3.98 20.08 8.73
C PRO A 55 -3.16 20.53 7.52
N GLY A 56 -3.83 20.73 6.38
CA GLY A 56 -3.21 21.07 5.09
C GLY A 56 -2.88 19.87 4.20
N SER A 57 -2.79 18.64 4.70
CA SER A 57 -2.37 17.46 3.91
C SER A 57 -3.31 17.15 2.75
N LYS A 58 -4.64 17.23 2.95
CA LYS A 58 -5.63 16.87 1.92
C LYS A 58 -5.45 17.64 0.60
N LYS A 59 -5.04 18.90 0.66
CA LYS A 59 -4.79 19.73 -0.53
C LYS A 59 -3.47 19.40 -1.23
N LEU A 60 -2.59 18.68 -0.55
CA LEU A 60 -1.26 18.31 -1.01
C LEU A 60 -1.16 16.88 -1.54
N GLU A 61 -2.18 16.04 -1.33
CA GLU A 61 -2.21 14.68 -1.88
C GLU A 61 -2.11 14.72 -3.40
N GLY A 62 -1.11 14.01 -3.97
CA GLY A 62 -0.79 14.03 -5.39
C GLY A 62 -0.22 15.36 -5.91
N ASN A 63 -0.04 16.37 -5.03
CA ASN A 63 0.49 17.69 -5.37
C ASN A 63 1.52 18.15 -4.33
N GLY A 64 2.44 17.26 -3.99
CA GLY A 64 3.51 17.47 -3.02
C GLY A 64 3.58 16.43 -1.90
N ILE A 65 2.51 15.68 -1.64
CA ILE A 65 2.57 14.47 -0.81
C ILE A 65 2.46 13.25 -1.72
N SER A 66 3.43 12.37 -1.61
CA SER A 66 3.46 11.04 -2.23
C SER A 66 3.52 9.95 -1.17
N TYR A 67 3.16 8.72 -1.56
CA TYR A 67 3.22 7.51 -0.76
C TYR A 67 4.14 6.45 -1.38
N CYS A 68 4.81 6.76 -2.50
CA CYS A 68 5.66 5.82 -3.24
C CYS A 68 6.92 6.51 -3.75
N VAL A 69 8.06 6.28 -3.09
CA VAL A 69 9.35 6.85 -3.54
C VAL A 69 9.81 6.26 -4.86
N SER A 70 9.64 4.95 -5.07
CA SER A 70 10.00 4.32 -6.35
C SER A 70 9.17 4.81 -7.54
N CYS A 71 7.96 5.35 -7.30
CA CYS A 71 7.12 5.93 -8.33
C CYS A 71 7.49 7.41 -8.61
N ASP A 72 7.62 8.20 -7.56
CA ASP A 72 7.62 9.66 -7.64
C ASP A 72 8.96 10.29 -7.24
N GLY A 73 9.88 9.53 -6.66
CA GLY A 73 11.14 10.07 -6.12
C GLY A 73 11.97 10.84 -7.14
N ALA A 74 11.99 10.38 -8.39
CA ALA A 74 12.74 11.02 -9.47
C ALA A 74 12.33 12.49 -9.73
N PHE A 75 11.07 12.88 -9.44
CA PHE A 75 10.60 14.26 -9.58
C PHE A 75 11.24 15.23 -8.57
N TYR A 76 11.90 14.69 -7.55
CA TYR A 76 12.54 15.47 -6.47
C TYR A 76 14.07 15.44 -6.53
N GLN A 77 14.64 15.01 -7.65
CA GLN A 77 16.09 15.06 -7.87
C GLN A 77 16.64 16.48 -7.65
N GLY A 78 17.69 16.59 -6.83
CA GLY A 78 18.33 17.84 -6.46
C GLY A 78 17.53 18.78 -5.56
N LYS A 79 16.34 18.37 -5.11
CA LYS A 79 15.44 19.12 -4.23
C LYS A 79 15.49 18.59 -2.80
N ASP A 80 14.87 19.33 -1.88
CA ASP A 80 14.70 18.88 -0.49
C ASP A 80 13.40 18.10 -0.37
N ALA A 81 13.44 16.98 0.35
CA ALA A 81 12.30 16.13 0.61
C ALA A 81 12.19 15.77 2.09
N ALA A 82 10.97 15.48 2.54
CA ALA A 82 10.72 14.94 3.86
C ALA A 82 10.13 13.53 3.76
N VAL A 83 10.57 12.63 4.63
CA VAL A 83 9.94 11.31 4.84
C VAL A 83 9.31 11.31 6.23
N ILE A 84 8.01 10.98 6.29
CA ILE A 84 7.30 10.89 7.57
C ILE A 84 7.00 9.42 7.84
N GLY A 85 7.64 8.86 8.87
CA GLY A 85 7.48 7.46 9.24
C GLY A 85 8.61 6.92 10.11
N GLY A 86 8.57 5.63 10.43
CA GLY A 86 9.61 5.02 11.28
C GLY A 86 9.67 3.49 11.20
N GLY A 87 9.03 2.91 10.19
CA GLY A 87 9.16 1.49 9.83
C GLY A 87 10.20 1.27 8.72
N ASN A 88 10.36 0.03 8.25
CA ASN A 88 11.28 -0.31 7.16
C ASN A 88 11.05 0.57 5.93
N THR A 89 9.80 0.71 5.48
CA THR A 89 9.45 1.56 4.33
C THR A 89 10.01 2.99 4.48
N ALA A 90 9.86 3.61 5.67
CA ALA A 90 10.36 4.97 5.89
C ALA A 90 11.89 5.06 5.82
N LEU A 91 12.60 4.03 6.33
CA LEU A 91 14.07 3.98 6.27
C LEU A 91 14.55 3.73 4.84
N ASP A 92 13.93 2.79 4.13
CA ASP A 92 14.28 2.46 2.75
C ASP A 92 13.97 3.63 1.80
N ASP A 93 12.82 4.29 1.97
CA ASP A 93 12.44 5.50 1.24
C ASP A 93 13.43 6.65 1.47
N ALA A 94 13.82 6.89 2.73
CA ALA A 94 14.80 7.92 3.05
C ALA A 94 16.17 7.60 2.45
N LEU A 95 16.56 6.32 2.42
CA LEU A 95 17.82 5.89 1.82
C LEU A 95 17.80 6.12 0.30
N LEU A 96 16.74 5.71 -0.40
CA LEU A 96 16.58 5.95 -1.83
C LEU A 96 16.58 7.45 -2.17
N LEU A 97 15.83 8.26 -1.43
CA LEU A 97 15.81 9.70 -1.63
C LEU A 97 17.16 10.36 -1.34
N SER A 98 17.97 9.81 -0.42
CA SER A 98 19.30 10.33 -0.12
C SER A 98 20.26 10.26 -1.29
N GLU A 99 20.02 9.36 -2.26
CA GLU A 99 20.86 9.24 -3.47
C GLU A 99 20.54 10.30 -4.53
N ILE A 100 19.34 10.87 -4.50
CA ILE A 100 18.86 11.77 -5.57
C ILE A 100 18.52 13.18 -5.08
N CYS A 101 18.10 13.34 -3.83
CA CYS A 101 17.72 14.62 -3.25
C CYS A 101 18.91 15.41 -2.72
N ARG A 102 18.79 16.73 -2.72
CA ARG A 102 19.77 17.64 -2.10
C ARG A 102 19.82 17.39 -0.58
N LYS A 103 18.66 17.33 0.06
CA LYS A 103 18.51 17.07 1.48
C LYS A 103 17.26 16.24 1.76
N VAL A 104 17.34 15.33 2.73
CA VAL A 104 16.24 14.49 3.19
C VAL A 104 16.04 14.69 4.68
N PHE A 105 14.81 15.01 5.10
CA PHE A 105 14.40 15.06 6.49
C PHE A 105 13.61 13.81 6.82
N LEU A 106 14.16 12.91 7.65
CA LEU A 106 13.43 11.73 8.14
C LEU A 106 12.81 12.06 9.50
N ILE A 107 11.48 12.23 9.52
CA ILE A 107 10.73 12.69 10.70
C ILE A 107 9.99 11.50 11.30
N HIS A 108 10.25 11.23 12.59
CA HIS A 108 9.60 10.17 13.34
C HIS A 108 9.10 10.63 14.70
N ARG A 109 7.83 10.29 15.02
CA ARG A 109 7.16 10.70 16.26
C ARG A 109 7.70 10.05 17.54
N ARG A 110 8.50 8.99 17.42
CA ARG A 110 9.08 8.27 18.56
C ARG A 110 10.59 8.40 18.56
N GLU A 111 11.22 8.13 19.71
CA GLU A 111 12.67 8.09 19.85
C GLU A 111 13.28 6.94 19.04
N SER A 112 12.69 5.75 19.12
CA SER A 112 13.20 4.55 18.44
C SER A 112 12.43 4.25 17.15
N PHE A 113 13.17 3.91 16.11
CA PHE A 113 12.62 3.39 14.85
C PHE A 113 12.27 1.90 14.99
N ARG A 114 11.22 1.48 14.28
CA ARG A 114 10.83 0.07 14.19
C ARG A 114 11.44 -0.63 12.97
N GLY A 115 12.06 0.13 12.09
CA GLY A 115 12.75 -0.39 10.91
C GLY A 115 14.10 -1.00 11.23
N ALA A 116 14.73 -1.61 10.22
CA ALA A 116 15.99 -2.33 10.36
C ALA A 116 17.12 -1.42 10.86
N TYR A 117 17.79 -1.85 11.92
CA TYR A 117 18.90 -1.10 12.52
C TYR A 117 20.03 -0.82 11.54
N GLY A 118 20.34 -1.78 10.63
CA GLY A 118 21.36 -1.60 9.60
C GLY A 118 21.07 -0.43 8.66
N THR A 119 19.82 -0.32 8.16
CA THR A 119 19.42 0.79 7.30
C THR A 119 19.48 2.13 8.03
N LEU A 120 19.05 2.16 9.30
CA LEU A 120 19.16 3.36 10.13
C LEU A 120 20.61 3.83 10.27
N LYS A 121 21.55 2.90 10.52
CA LYS A 121 22.98 3.21 10.61
C LYS A 121 23.58 3.72 9.30
N LEU A 122 23.08 3.27 8.16
CA LEU A 122 23.47 3.83 6.87
C LEU A 122 22.99 5.27 6.71
N LEU A 123 21.75 5.56 7.09
CA LEU A 123 21.18 6.90 7.06
C LEU A 123 21.89 7.88 7.97
N GLU A 124 22.29 7.45 9.18
CA GLU A 124 23.07 8.27 10.13
C GLU A 124 24.44 8.72 9.58
N LYS A 125 25.00 7.98 8.61
CA LYS A 125 26.27 8.32 7.93
C LYS A 125 26.10 9.26 6.74
N LYS A 126 24.88 9.45 6.25
CA LYS A 126 24.60 10.30 5.08
C LYS A 126 24.64 11.78 5.46
N LYS A 127 25.48 12.55 4.81
CA LYS A 127 25.64 14.01 5.09
C LYS A 127 24.39 14.83 4.72
N ASN A 128 23.61 14.35 3.78
CA ASN A 128 22.40 15.01 3.29
C ASN A 128 21.10 14.48 3.95
N VAL A 129 21.19 13.59 4.95
CA VAL A 129 20.04 13.12 5.71
C VAL A 129 20.06 13.72 7.11
N GLU A 130 18.93 14.29 7.51
CA GLU A 130 18.70 14.75 8.86
C GLU A 130 17.58 13.92 9.51
N ILE A 131 17.91 13.21 10.58
CA ILE A 131 16.96 12.36 11.30
C ILE A 131 16.40 13.16 12.49
N ILE A 132 15.09 13.38 12.45
CA ILE A 132 14.36 14.14 13.47
C ILE A 132 13.46 13.17 14.22
N ARG A 133 13.86 12.85 15.45
CA ARG A 133 13.17 11.92 16.34
C ARG A 133 12.22 12.64 17.29
N SER A 134 11.33 11.88 17.94
CA SER A 134 10.38 12.37 18.94
C SER A 134 9.65 13.64 18.49
N THR A 135 9.30 13.70 17.18
CA THR A 135 8.78 14.91 16.56
C THR A 135 7.62 14.58 15.63
N GLU A 136 6.54 15.33 15.76
CA GLU A 136 5.36 15.24 14.91
C GLU A 136 5.21 16.49 14.04
N VAL A 137 4.76 16.28 12.80
CA VAL A 137 4.32 17.39 11.94
C VAL A 137 2.89 17.76 12.33
N LYS A 138 2.68 19.00 12.75
CA LYS A 138 1.37 19.50 13.21
C LYS A 138 0.57 20.18 12.10
N LYS A 139 1.22 20.78 11.13
CA LYS A 139 0.57 21.53 10.05
C LYS A 139 1.44 21.53 8.81
N LEU A 140 0.80 21.59 7.65
CA LEU A 140 1.41 21.76 6.34
C LEU A 140 0.82 22.99 5.64
N GLU A 141 1.67 23.80 5.02
CA GLU A 141 1.27 24.90 4.16
C GLU A 141 1.99 24.87 2.83
N LYS A 142 1.24 24.99 1.73
CA LYS A 142 1.85 25.13 0.41
C LYS A 142 2.24 26.58 0.18
N ARG A 143 3.49 26.79 -0.24
CA ARG A 143 4.07 28.08 -0.60
C ARG A 143 4.68 28.01 -2.00
N GLY A 144 3.88 28.28 -3.00
CA GLY A 144 4.31 28.13 -4.39
C GLY A 144 4.65 26.67 -4.73
N ARG A 145 5.93 26.39 -5.02
CA ARG A 145 6.44 25.03 -5.30
C ARG A 145 6.96 24.31 -4.06
N GLU A 146 6.98 24.98 -2.93
CA GLU A 146 7.49 24.45 -1.66
C GLU A 146 6.35 24.16 -0.69
N ILE A 147 6.66 23.34 0.31
CA ILE A 147 5.76 22.97 1.40
C ILE A 147 6.46 23.30 2.69
N GLN A 148 5.81 24.09 3.54
CA GLN A 148 6.28 24.37 4.88
C GLN A 148 5.66 23.38 5.85
N LEU A 149 6.52 22.71 6.62
CA LEU A 149 6.14 21.80 7.69
C LEU A 149 6.33 22.52 9.02
N PHE A 150 5.30 22.54 9.86
CA PHE A 150 5.35 23.06 11.22
C PHE A 150 5.43 21.88 12.17
N LEU A 151 6.53 21.78 12.89
CA LEU A 151 6.78 20.70 13.85
C LEU A 151 6.26 21.07 15.25
N ASP A 152 5.95 20.05 16.07
CA ASP A 152 5.51 20.24 17.47
C ASP A 152 6.58 20.87 18.35
N SER A 153 7.85 20.76 17.98
CA SER A 153 8.98 21.43 18.62
C SER A 153 9.04 22.96 18.38
N GLY A 154 8.13 23.49 17.56
CA GLY A 154 8.16 24.89 17.09
C GLY A 154 9.12 25.13 15.90
N ARG A 155 9.88 24.13 15.49
CA ARG A 155 10.74 24.22 14.32
C ARG A 155 9.92 24.16 13.04
N GLU A 156 10.35 24.91 12.03
CA GLU A 156 9.77 24.90 10.69
C GLU A 156 10.79 24.33 9.69
N LEU A 157 10.29 23.56 8.72
CA LEU A 157 11.06 23.01 7.62
C LEU A 157 10.40 23.39 6.31
N THR A 158 11.22 23.67 5.28
CA THR A 158 10.74 23.89 3.93
C THR A 158 11.26 22.78 3.01
N VAL A 159 10.36 22.11 2.30
CA VAL A 159 10.68 21.04 1.36
C VAL A 159 9.88 21.16 0.07
N HIS A 160 10.27 20.42 -0.96
CA HIS A 160 9.56 20.38 -2.24
C HIS A 160 8.58 19.19 -2.31
N GLY A 161 8.80 18.15 -1.50
CA GLY A 161 7.94 16.98 -1.43
C GLY A 161 7.98 16.28 -0.09
N ILE A 162 6.88 15.62 0.22
CA ILE A 162 6.70 14.81 1.43
C ILE A 162 6.36 13.38 1.00
N PHE A 163 7.09 12.41 1.52
CA PHE A 163 6.80 11.00 1.36
C PHE A 163 6.26 10.44 2.67
N ALA A 164 4.98 10.02 2.65
CA ALA A 164 4.31 9.53 3.84
C ALA A 164 4.41 8.00 3.93
N ALA A 165 5.36 7.51 4.71
CA ALA A 165 5.63 6.09 4.97
C ALA A 165 5.05 5.64 6.33
N ILE A 166 3.74 5.91 6.56
CA ILE A 166 3.05 5.64 7.82
C ILE A 166 2.26 4.33 7.83
N GLY A 167 2.43 3.53 6.78
CA GLY A 167 1.87 2.20 6.62
C GLY A 167 0.75 2.12 5.60
N MET A 168 0.39 0.87 5.29
CA MET A 168 -0.71 0.53 4.40
C MET A 168 -1.79 -0.23 5.17
N GLN A 169 -2.98 -0.30 4.60
CA GLN A 169 -4.11 -1.06 5.12
C GLN A 169 -4.69 -1.89 3.97
N PRO A 170 -4.61 -3.23 4.04
CA PRO A 170 -5.26 -4.09 3.06
C PRO A 170 -6.78 -3.99 3.20
N ARG A 171 -7.49 -4.12 2.09
CA ARG A 171 -8.95 -4.13 2.08
C ARG A 171 -9.46 -5.54 2.28
N THR A 172 -9.48 -6.00 3.51
CA THR A 172 -9.80 -7.39 3.89
C THR A 172 -10.91 -7.48 4.93
N GLU A 173 -11.60 -6.39 5.22
CA GLU A 173 -12.61 -6.31 6.26
C GLU A 173 -13.73 -7.36 6.06
N ILE A 174 -14.13 -7.58 4.79
CA ILE A 174 -15.18 -8.53 4.41
C ILE A 174 -14.72 -9.99 4.40
N LEU A 175 -13.44 -10.25 4.61
CA LEU A 175 -12.84 -11.60 4.60
C LEU A 175 -12.64 -12.19 5.99
N LYS A 176 -13.01 -11.47 7.06
CA LYS A 176 -12.86 -11.96 8.44
C LYS A 176 -13.61 -13.26 8.67
N GLY A 177 -12.89 -14.29 9.11
CA GLY A 177 -13.45 -15.61 9.34
C GLY A 177 -13.55 -16.49 8.09
N LEU A 178 -13.31 -15.97 6.89
CA LEU A 178 -13.29 -16.73 5.65
C LEU A 178 -11.89 -17.27 5.31
N VAL A 179 -10.87 -16.44 5.44
CA VAL A 179 -9.47 -16.78 5.13
C VAL A 179 -8.53 -16.34 6.26
N ASN A 180 -7.36 -16.96 6.32
CA ASN A 180 -6.33 -16.59 7.29
C ASN A 180 -5.70 -15.25 6.89
N LEU A 181 -5.66 -14.32 7.85
CA LEU A 181 -5.01 -13.02 7.74
C LEU A 181 -3.77 -12.99 8.62
N ASP A 182 -2.74 -12.24 8.19
CA ASP A 182 -1.59 -11.95 9.04
C ASP A 182 -1.94 -10.90 10.11
N LYS A 183 -1.00 -10.63 11.02
CA LYS A 183 -1.16 -9.62 12.10
C LYS A 183 -1.41 -8.19 11.62
N ASN A 184 -1.16 -7.90 10.33
CA ASN A 184 -1.38 -6.61 9.70
C ASN A 184 -2.67 -6.58 8.86
N GLY A 185 -3.39 -7.70 8.79
CA GLY A 185 -4.63 -7.86 8.05
C GLY A 185 -4.47 -8.28 6.59
N TYR A 186 -3.27 -8.63 6.13
CA TYR A 186 -3.06 -9.14 4.77
C TYR A 186 -3.42 -10.60 4.65
N ILE A 187 -3.93 -11.01 3.46
CA ILE A 187 -4.26 -12.41 3.19
C ILE A 187 -2.99 -13.26 3.17
N GLN A 188 -2.95 -14.29 4.00
CA GLN A 188 -1.93 -15.33 3.92
C GLN A 188 -2.24 -16.25 2.76
N THR A 189 -1.28 -16.39 1.83
CA THR A 189 -1.43 -17.24 0.64
C THR A 189 -0.24 -18.17 0.50
N GLU A 190 -0.51 -19.33 -0.06
CA GLU A 190 0.49 -20.25 -0.58
C GLU A 190 0.90 -19.88 -2.01
N GLU A 191 1.52 -20.81 -2.73
CA GLU A 191 1.84 -20.66 -4.14
C GLU A 191 0.59 -20.37 -4.96
N GLU A 192 0.73 -19.69 -6.09
CA GLU A 192 -0.36 -19.33 -7.01
C GLU A 192 -1.53 -18.54 -6.34
N GLY A 193 -1.31 -18.00 -5.14
CA GLY A 193 -2.30 -17.19 -4.44
C GLY A 193 -3.37 -17.97 -3.67
N LEU A 194 -3.25 -19.30 -3.55
CA LEU A 194 -4.20 -20.13 -2.79
C LEU A 194 -4.26 -19.67 -1.33
N THR A 195 -5.47 -19.58 -0.77
CA THR A 195 -5.70 -19.19 0.62
C THR A 195 -6.07 -20.41 1.47
N SER A 196 -6.32 -20.18 2.76
CA SER A 196 -6.85 -21.23 3.66
C SER A 196 -8.27 -21.69 3.32
N ALA A 197 -9.00 -20.98 2.47
CA ALA A 197 -10.29 -21.38 1.96
C ALA A 197 -10.11 -21.95 0.54
N GLU A 198 -10.35 -23.23 0.38
CA GLU A 198 -10.25 -23.94 -0.89
C GLU A 198 -11.11 -23.29 -1.97
N GLY A 199 -10.57 -23.07 -3.18
CA GLY A 199 -11.21 -22.34 -4.27
C GLY A 199 -11.20 -20.80 -4.13
N PHE A 200 -10.58 -20.27 -3.04
CA PHE A 200 -10.44 -18.83 -2.82
C PHE A 200 -8.98 -18.42 -2.95
N TYR A 201 -8.71 -17.45 -3.80
CA TYR A 201 -7.37 -16.98 -4.13
C TYR A 201 -7.20 -15.50 -3.78
N GLY A 202 -6.00 -15.13 -3.34
CA GLY A 202 -5.61 -13.73 -3.16
C GLY A 202 -4.61 -13.30 -4.23
N ALA A 203 -4.73 -12.08 -4.76
CA ALA A 203 -3.81 -11.54 -5.75
C ALA A 203 -3.47 -10.06 -5.49
N GLY A 204 -2.24 -9.66 -5.77
CA GLY A 204 -1.77 -8.27 -5.67
C GLY A 204 -1.56 -7.80 -4.23
N ASP A 205 -1.69 -6.49 -4.03
CA ASP A 205 -1.28 -5.79 -2.80
C ASP A 205 -2.06 -6.19 -1.53
N VAL A 206 -3.14 -6.91 -1.66
CA VAL A 206 -3.93 -7.44 -0.54
C VAL A 206 -3.28 -8.66 0.13
N ARG A 207 -2.32 -9.31 -0.54
CA ARG A 207 -1.57 -10.46 -0.03
C ARG A 207 -0.48 -10.05 0.96
N ALA A 208 -0.17 -10.96 1.87
CA ALA A 208 1.03 -10.88 2.70
C ALA A 208 2.28 -11.00 1.81
N GLY A 209 2.94 -9.89 1.55
CA GLY A 209 4.12 -9.80 0.68
C GLY A 209 4.91 -8.52 0.92
N LYS A 210 6.10 -8.44 0.34
CA LYS A 210 7.00 -7.30 0.56
C LYS A 210 6.93 -6.27 -0.57
N LEU A 211 6.85 -6.73 -1.83
CA LEU A 211 6.87 -5.86 -3.00
C LEU A 211 5.45 -5.61 -3.50
N ARG A 212 5.07 -4.35 -3.59
CA ARG A 212 3.75 -3.87 -4.05
C ARG A 212 3.96 -2.99 -5.26
N GLN A 213 3.90 -3.61 -6.45
CA GLN A 213 4.09 -2.96 -7.74
C GLN A 213 3.08 -3.53 -8.74
N VAL A 214 2.72 -2.74 -9.75
CA VAL A 214 1.78 -3.16 -10.80
C VAL A 214 2.18 -4.49 -11.43
N ILE A 215 3.48 -4.68 -11.69
CA ILE A 215 3.97 -5.91 -12.33
C ILE A 215 3.82 -7.14 -11.44
N THR A 216 4.02 -7.01 -10.12
CA THR A 216 3.82 -8.11 -9.19
C THR A 216 2.33 -8.42 -9.00
N ALA A 217 1.48 -7.41 -8.95
CA ALA A 217 0.03 -7.59 -8.90
C ALA A 217 -0.51 -8.28 -10.16
N ALA A 218 0.01 -7.94 -11.34
CA ALA A 218 -0.36 -8.60 -12.59
C ALA A 218 0.10 -10.06 -12.63
N ALA A 219 1.32 -10.36 -12.17
CA ALA A 219 1.84 -11.73 -12.08
C ALA A 219 1.00 -12.58 -11.10
N ASP A 220 0.66 -12.03 -9.94
CA ASP A 220 -0.22 -12.69 -8.96
C ASP A 220 -1.60 -13.00 -9.56
N GLY A 221 -2.18 -12.05 -10.30
CA GLY A 221 -3.46 -12.24 -10.97
C GLY A 221 -3.45 -13.35 -12.00
N ALA A 222 -2.37 -13.43 -12.81
CA ALA A 222 -2.19 -14.49 -13.79
C ALA A 222 -2.04 -15.88 -13.13
N ALA A 223 -1.25 -15.98 -12.07
CA ALA A 223 -1.04 -17.21 -11.32
C ALA A 223 -2.36 -17.68 -10.68
N ALA A 224 -3.06 -16.79 -9.97
CA ALA A 224 -4.33 -17.08 -9.32
C ALA A 224 -5.42 -17.50 -10.31
N ALA A 225 -5.49 -16.84 -11.48
CA ALA A 225 -6.46 -17.20 -12.52
C ALA A 225 -6.21 -18.59 -13.10
N THR A 226 -4.94 -18.94 -13.34
CA THR A 226 -4.55 -20.27 -13.82
C THR A 226 -4.90 -21.35 -12.82
N ALA A 227 -4.61 -21.12 -11.54
CA ALA A 227 -4.93 -22.06 -10.45
C ALA A 227 -6.44 -22.21 -10.26
N ALA A 228 -7.21 -21.12 -10.31
CA ALA A 228 -8.66 -21.16 -10.20
C ALA A 228 -9.32 -21.92 -11.35
N ALA A 229 -8.82 -21.74 -12.59
CA ALA A 229 -9.31 -22.50 -13.75
C ALA A 229 -9.04 -24.01 -13.60
N ARG A 230 -7.84 -24.40 -13.15
CA ARG A 230 -7.48 -25.80 -12.87
C ARG A 230 -8.40 -26.39 -11.80
N TYR A 231 -8.61 -25.68 -10.71
CA TYR A 231 -9.50 -26.10 -9.64
C TYR A 231 -10.93 -26.38 -10.13
N ILE A 232 -11.48 -25.52 -10.99
CA ILE A 232 -12.83 -25.72 -11.57
C ILE A 232 -12.87 -27.01 -12.41
N LEU A 233 -11.83 -27.27 -13.22
CA LEU A 233 -11.78 -28.49 -14.04
C LEU A 233 -11.67 -29.78 -13.21
N GLU A 234 -11.03 -29.71 -12.06
CA GLU A 234 -10.83 -30.88 -11.18
C GLU A 234 -12.06 -31.17 -10.30
N HIS A 235 -12.83 -30.17 -9.90
CA HIS A 235 -13.88 -30.30 -8.88
C HIS A 235 -15.31 -30.10 -9.39
N TYR A 236 -15.49 -29.58 -10.60
CA TYR A 236 -16.82 -29.24 -11.15
C TYR A 236 -17.04 -29.76 -12.57
N GLN A 237 -16.66 -31.00 -12.81
CA GLN A 237 -16.98 -31.71 -14.05
C GLN A 237 -18.45 -32.13 -14.10
#